data_28a2c1357a1f2f3dfa256491286a1528
#
_entry.id   28a2c1357a1f2f3dfa256491286a1528
#
_cell.length_a   1.000
_cell.length_b   1.000
_cell.length_c   1.000
_cell.angle_alpha   90.00
_cell.angle_beta   90.00
_cell.angle_gamma   90.00
#
_symmetry.space_group_name_H-M   'P 1'
#
loop_
_entity.id
_entity.type
_entity.pdbx_description
1 polymer ?
#
loop_
_entity_poly.entity_id
_entity_poly.type
_entity_poly.pdbx_seq_one_letter_code
_entity_poly.pdbx_strand_id
1 'polypeptide(L)'
;MTPYHFFHACMSANAMIKKRIALFGKRDKGFTLLLASLVASVVLSLGIAIFGIASKQLMLSSMARDSQFAFYAADTGAECALYWDIRDDIHPNTFATSSASASSAVVSCNNTLPLPAVTVISKNEYYASSEFRFETNGYCTKAQVNKCRGKFDKGVCTREDPPVIRTLVHADGYNVQCDALFNVDGTPKSNVDQRALQRSVELQY
;
A
#
# COMPACT_ATOMS: atom_id res chain seq x y z
N MET A 1 -3.40 18.34 11.67
CA MET A 1 -3.15 19.80 11.45
C MET A 1 -4.38 20.36 10.76
N THR A 2 -5.19 21.09 11.49
CA THR A 2 -6.50 21.58 11.06
C THR A 2 -6.38 22.80 10.14
N PRO A 3 -7.17 22.93 9.07
CA PRO A 3 -7.07 24.02 8.07
C PRO A 3 -7.54 25.39 8.59
N TYR A 4 -7.91 25.54 9.85
CA TYR A 4 -8.47 26.78 10.41
C TYR A 4 -7.47 27.91 10.65
N HIS A 5 -6.16 27.65 10.66
CA HIS A 5 -5.17 28.71 10.91
C HIS A 5 -4.84 29.58 9.69
N PHE A 6 -5.19 29.15 8.51
CA PHE A 6 -4.86 29.91 7.25
C PHE A 6 -5.84 31.08 6.98
N PHE A 7 -7.08 30.98 7.47
CA PHE A 7 -8.09 32.01 7.22
C PHE A 7 -7.89 33.29 8.06
N HIS A 8 -7.32 33.19 9.26
CA HIS A 8 -7.08 34.35 10.11
C HIS A 8 -5.92 35.25 9.64
N ALA A 9 -4.93 34.70 8.96
CA ALA A 9 -3.80 35.47 8.43
C ALA A 9 -4.20 36.35 7.24
N CYS A 10 -5.21 35.97 6.46
CA CYS A 10 -5.65 36.72 5.30
C CYS A 10 -6.52 37.94 5.67
N MET A 11 -7.23 37.91 6.81
CA MET A 11 -8.06 39.03 7.26
C MET A 11 -7.25 40.16 7.87
N SER A 12 -6.10 39.90 8.48
CA SER A 12 -5.23 40.93 9.10
C SER A 12 -4.48 41.75 8.03
N ALA A 13 -4.19 41.16 6.85
CA ALA A 13 -3.53 41.87 5.75
C ALA A 13 -4.41 42.93 5.12
N ASN A 14 -5.75 42.77 5.08
CA ASN A 14 -6.67 43.73 4.53
C ASN A 14 -6.80 45.03 5.33
N ALA A 15 -6.59 44.99 6.64
CA ALA A 15 -6.65 46.18 7.50
C ALA A 15 -5.43 47.09 7.33
N MET A 16 -4.26 46.53 7.07
CA MET A 16 -3.05 47.34 6.83
C MET A 16 -2.97 47.95 5.44
N ILE A 17 -3.56 47.31 4.46
CA ILE A 17 -3.60 47.83 3.09
C ILE A 17 -4.50 49.06 2.96
N LYS A 18 -5.63 49.06 3.68
CA LYS A 18 -6.55 50.24 3.71
C LYS A 18 -5.92 51.53 4.27
N LYS A 19 -4.98 51.40 5.19
CA LYS A 19 -4.36 52.57 5.85
C LYS A 19 -3.24 53.24 5.00
N ARG A 20 -2.65 52.50 4.05
CA ARG A 20 -1.60 53.05 3.19
C ARG A 20 -2.13 53.68 1.88
N ILE A 21 -3.35 53.35 1.45
CA ILE A 21 -3.94 53.87 0.18
C ILE A 21 -4.42 55.31 0.36
N ALA A 22 -4.66 55.81 1.58
CA ALA A 22 -5.15 57.17 1.85
C ALA A 22 -4.11 58.30 1.67
N LEU A 23 -2.83 57.98 1.44
CA LEU A 23 -1.75 58.99 1.37
C LEU A 23 -1.24 59.33 -0.04
N PHE A 24 -1.85 58.78 -1.10
CA PHE A 24 -1.47 59.18 -2.47
C PHE A 24 -2.41 60.21 -3.07
N GLY A 25 -1.96 61.43 -2.95
CA GLY A 25 -2.65 62.62 -3.43
C GLY A 25 -2.99 62.62 -4.91
N LYS A 26 -4.09 63.34 -5.20
CA LYS A 26 -4.71 63.69 -6.46
C LYS A 26 -3.71 64.08 -7.57
N ARG A 27 -3.63 63.30 -8.66
CA ARG A 27 -3.55 63.72 -10.06
C ARG A 27 -3.14 62.54 -10.95
N ASP A 28 -3.92 62.25 -11.98
CA ASP A 28 -3.64 61.36 -13.14
C ASP A 28 -3.21 59.91 -12.86
N LYS A 29 -3.75 59.30 -11.77
CA LYS A 29 -3.34 57.94 -11.29
C LYS A 29 -4.32 56.83 -11.61
N GLY A 30 -5.37 57.11 -12.38
CA GLY A 30 -6.39 56.07 -12.68
C GLY A 30 -5.83 54.93 -13.53
N PHE A 31 -5.01 55.24 -14.52
CA PHE A 31 -4.41 54.23 -15.41
C PHE A 31 -3.37 53.35 -14.70
N THR A 32 -2.53 53.92 -13.89
CA THR A 32 -1.49 53.16 -13.13
C THR A 32 -2.10 52.23 -12.10
N LEU A 33 -3.18 52.63 -11.42
CA LEU A 33 -3.92 51.76 -10.48
C LEU A 33 -4.61 50.63 -11.23
N LEU A 34 -5.19 50.86 -12.39
CA LEU A 34 -5.83 49.85 -13.22
C LEU A 34 -4.79 48.83 -13.74
N LEU A 35 -3.64 49.33 -14.25
CA LEU A 35 -2.53 48.46 -14.66
C LEU A 35 -2.00 47.64 -13.52
N ALA A 36 -1.78 48.25 -12.36
CA ALA A 36 -1.28 47.53 -11.16
C ALA A 36 -2.24 46.45 -10.68
N SER A 37 -3.55 46.73 -10.68
CA SER A 37 -4.55 45.72 -10.31
C SER A 37 -4.65 44.57 -11.32
N LEU A 38 -4.50 44.87 -12.62
CA LEU A 38 -4.49 43.86 -13.68
C LEU A 38 -3.26 42.95 -13.53
N VAL A 39 -2.07 43.53 -13.39
CA VAL A 39 -0.84 42.72 -13.16
C VAL A 39 -0.93 41.91 -11.89
N ALA A 40 -1.41 42.50 -10.80
CA ALA A 40 -1.58 41.80 -9.52
C ALA A 40 -2.56 40.61 -9.64
N SER A 41 -3.66 40.76 -10.37
CA SER A 41 -4.64 39.70 -10.59
C SER A 41 -4.06 38.53 -11.42
N VAL A 42 -3.27 38.84 -12.45
CA VAL A 42 -2.59 37.83 -13.27
C VAL A 42 -1.56 37.06 -12.42
N VAL A 43 -0.71 37.77 -11.69
CA VAL A 43 0.29 37.13 -10.81
C VAL A 43 -0.38 36.26 -9.75
N LEU A 44 -1.46 36.73 -9.13
CA LEU A 44 -2.20 35.99 -8.14
C LEU A 44 -2.84 34.70 -8.74
N SER A 45 -3.44 34.83 -9.93
CA SER A 45 -4.04 33.65 -10.59
C SER A 45 -3.02 32.60 -10.96
N LEU A 46 -1.83 32.99 -11.45
CA LEU A 46 -0.73 32.08 -11.73
C LEU A 46 -0.22 31.41 -10.44
N GLY A 47 -0.08 32.19 -9.36
CA GLY A 47 0.34 31.67 -8.06
C GLY A 47 -0.60 30.60 -7.52
N ILE A 48 -1.91 30.81 -7.60
CA ILE A 48 -2.92 29.83 -7.20
C ILE A 48 -2.84 28.55 -8.06
N ALA A 49 -2.67 28.71 -9.38
CA ALA A 49 -2.55 27.58 -10.31
C ALA A 49 -1.31 26.72 -9.99
N ILE A 50 -0.15 27.35 -9.77
CA ILE A 50 1.10 26.65 -9.42
C ILE A 50 0.96 25.93 -8.06
N PHE A 51 0.36 26.59 -7.08
CA PHE A 51 0.13 25.98 -5.76
C PHE A 51 -0.78 24.75 -5.86
N GLY A 52 -1.84 24.80 -6.68
CA GLY A 52 -2.73 23.68 -6.94
C GLY A 52 -2.02 22.47 -7.56
N ILE A 53 -1.09 22.71 -8.48
CA ILE A 53 -0.28 21.64 -9.08
C ILE A 53 0.71 21.08 -8.07
N ALA A 54 1.44 21.92 -7.34
CA ALA A 54 2.43 21.52 -6.36
C ALA A 54 1.82 20.64 -5.24
N SER A 55 0.65 21.00 -4.74
CA SER A 55 -0.04 20.21 -3.70
C SER A 55 -0.44 18.83 -4.20
N LYS A 56 -0.90 18.69 -5.46
CA LYS A 56 -1.19 17.39 -6.06
C LYS A 56 0.06 16.54 -6.28
N GLN A 57 1.17 17.15 -6.68
CA GLN A 57 2.44 16.45 -6.87
C GLN A 57 2.98 15.90 -5.53
N LEU A 58 2.86 16.64 -4.44
CA LEU A 58 3.24 16.16 -3.10
C LEU A 58 2.40 14.94 -2.68
N MET A 59 1.08 14.98 -2.92
CA MET A 59 0.20 13.85 -2.62
C MET A 59 0.57 12.62 -3.45
N LEU A 60 0.78 12.79 -4.76
CA LEU A 60 1.19 11.68 -5.65
C LEU A 60 2.55 11.11 -5.25
N SER A 61 3.50 11.95 -4.86
CA SER A 61 4.82 11.52 -4.41
C SER A 61 4.74 10.68 -3.13
N SER A 62 3.90 11.07 -2.16
CA SER A 62 3.69 10.27 -0.95
C SER A 62 3.05 8.92 -1.26
N MET A 63 2.02 8.89 -2.11
CA MET A 63 1.37 7.64 -2.53
C MET A 63 2.33 6.71 -3.30
N ALA A 64 3.21 7.27 -4.13
CA ALA A 64 4.21 6.48 -4.85
C ALA A 64 5.18 5.81 -3.87
N ARG A 65 5.64 6.52 -2.85
CA ARG A 65 6.53 5.96 -1.81
C ARG A 65 5.82 4.87 -1.01
N ASP A 66 4.59 5.10 -0.59
CA ASP A 66 3.81 4.11 0.16
C ASP A 66 3.55 2.86 -0.67
N SER A 67 3.33 3.03 -1.98
CA SER A 67 3.20 1.92 -2.94
C SER A 67 4.49 1.09 -3.08
N GLN A 68 5.68 1.73 -3.01
CA GLN A 68 6.95 1.01 -3.03
C GLN A 68 7.14 0.17 -1.77
N PHE A 69 6.80 0.68 -0.59
CA PHE A 69 6.87 -0.09 0.64
C PHE A 69 5.93 -1.31 0.62
N ALA A 70 4.71 -1.13 0.13
CA ALA A 70 3.77 -2.24 -0.05
C ALA A 70 4.31 -3.30 -1.03
N PHE A 71 4.97 -2.86 -2.11
CA PHE A 71 5.60 -3.77 -3.06
C PHE A 71 6.75 -4.56 -2.43
N TYR A 72 7.67 -3.90 -1.71
CA TYR A 72 8.77 -4.59 -1.02
C TYR A 72 8.25 -5.55 0.06
N ALA A 73 7.16 -5.22 0.75
CA ALA A 73 6.53 -6.12 1.70
C ALA A 73 5.99 -7.38 0.99
N ALA A 74 5.34 -7.22 -0.18
CA ALA A 74 4.87 -8.34 -0.98
C ALA A 74 6.02 -9.22 -1.48
N ASP A 75 7.08 -8.61 -2.01
CA ASP A 75 8.28 -9.29 -2.49
C ASP A 75 8.95 -10.12 -1.39
N THR A 76 9.14 -9.51 -0.20
CA THR A 76 9.64 -10.23 0.98
C THR A 76 8.75 -11.43 1.35
N GLY A 77 7.44 -11.30 1.19
CA GLY A 77 6.48 -12.39 1.42
C GLY A 77 6.65 -13.53 0.44
N ALA A 78 6.81 -13.20 -0.83
CA ALA A 78 7.01 -14.17 -1.89
C ALA A 78 8.35 -14.92 -1.73
N GLU A 79 9.43 -14.19 -1.43
CA GLU A 79 10.75 -14.79 -1.16
C GLU A 79 10.74 -15.69 0.07
N CYS A 80 10.09 -15.25 1.15
CA CYS A 80 9.97 -16.05 2.36
C CYS A 80 9.18 -17.34 2.10
N ALA A 81 8.06 -17.25 1.39
CA ALA A 81 7.28 -18.42 1.02
C ALA A 81 8.10 -19.40 0.15
N LEU A 82 8.80 -18.88 -0.84
CA LEU A 82 9.69 -19.66 -1.70
C LEU A 82 10.79 -20.35 -0.91
N TYR A 83 11.45 -19.63 -0.01
CA TYR A 83 12.51 -20.18 0.84
C TYR A 83 12.02 -21.39 1.64
N TRP A 84 10.87 -21.27 2.31
CA TRP A 84 10.30 -22.33 3.12
C TRP A 84 9.71 -23.48 2.31
N ASP A 85 9.31 -23.23 1.07
CA ASP A 85 8.80 -24.28 0.18
C ASP A 85 9.91 -25.12 -0.44
N ILE A 86 11.03 -24.50 -0.83
CA ILE A 86 12.17 -25.21 -1.42
C ILE A 86 12.95 -26.00 -0.35
N ARG A 87 12.96 -25.54 0.89
CA ARG A 87 13.64 -26.20 2.01
C ARG A 87 12.86 -27.35 2.66
N ASP A 88 12.13 -28.09 1.85
CA ASP A 88 11.34 -29.24 2.30
C ASP A 88 12.21 -30.39 2.85
N ASP A 89 13.50 -30.43 2.52
CA ASP A 89 14.51 -31.34 3.10
C ASP A 89 14.77 -31.10 4.60
N ILE A 90 14.68 -29.85 5.05
CA ILE A 90 14.91 -29.47 6.45
C ILE A 90 13.58 -29.38 7.21
N HIS A 91 12.54 -28.91 6.55
CA HIS A 91 11.20 -28.68 7.11
C HIS A 91 10.12 -29.30 6.19
N PRO A 92 9.99 -30.65 6.21
CA PRO A 92 9.07 -31.32 5.31
C PRO A 92 7.62 -30.90 5.59
N ASN A 93 6.89 -30.64 4.51
CA ASN A 93 5.49 -30.23 4.53
C ASN A 93 5.21 -28.90 5.29
N THR A 94 6.11 -27.91 5.20
CA THR A 94 5.85 -26.59 5.77
C THR A 94 4.52 -26.03 5.25
N PHE A 95 4.26 -26.20 3.96
CA PHE A 95 2.97 -25.90 3.36
C PHE A 95 2.23 -27.17 2.99
N ALA A 96 0.91 -27.17 3.16
CA ALA A 96 0.09 -28.33 2.84
C ALA A 96 0.21 -28.72 1.36
N THR A 97 0.24 -30.03 1.11
CA THR A 97 0.08 -30.62 -0.22
C THR A 97 -1.25 -31.37 -0.29
N SER A 98 -1.64 -31.83 -1.46
CA SER A 98 -2.83 -32.68 -1.62
C SER A 98 -2.76 -33.96 -0.77
N SER A 99 -1.55 -34.52 -0.57
CA SER A 99 -1.30 -35.75 0.19
C SER A 99 -0.92 -35.51 1.65
N ALA A 100 -0.32 -34.36 2.00
CA ALA A 100 0.13 -34.06 3.34
C ALA A 100 -0.53 -32.78 3.87
N SER A 101 -0.79 -32.74 5.18
CA SER A 101 -1.18 -31.51 5.88
C SER A 101 0.06 -30.65 6.13
N ALA A 102 -0.11 -29.34 6.25
CA ALA A 102 0.98 -28.48 6.70
C ALA A 102 1.51 -28.97 8.04
N SER A 103 2.83 -28.99 8.19
CA SER A 103 3.43 -29.26 9.48
C SER A 103 3.13 -28.07 10.40
N SER A 104 3.16 -28.32 11.71
CA SER A 104 3.12 -27.22 12.69
C SER A 104 4.44 -26.43 12.76
N ALA A 105 5.27 -26.52 11.71
CA ALA A 105 6.51 -25.78 11.61
C ALA A 105 6.22 -24.29 11.65
N VAL A 106 6.94 -23.60 12.49
CA VAL A 106 6.82 -22.15 12.62
C VAL A 106 7.62 -21.51 11.48
N VAL A 107 6.93 -20.99 10.49
CA VAL A 107 7.53 -20.19 9.43
C VAL A 107 7.98 -18.86 10.03
N SER A 108 9.28 -18.59 10.00
CA SER A 108 9.86 -17.34 10.47
C SER A 108 10.41 -16.56 9.28
N CYS A 109 9.90 -15.36 9.09
CA CYS A 109 10.36 -14.42 8.08
C CYS A 109 10.95 -13.21 8.78
N ASN A 110 12.18 -12.83 8.45
CA ASN A 110 12.88 -11.68 9.04
C ASN A 110 12.89 -11.68 10.59
N ASN A 111 13.12 -12.85 11.21
CA ASN A 111 13.08 -13.06 12.66
C ASN A 111 11.73 -12.72 13.33
N THR A 112 10.68 -12.52 12.57
CA THR A 112 9.33 -12.38 13.10
C THR A 112 8.56 -13.66 12.90
N LEU A 113 7.84 -14.10 13.94
CA LEU A 113 6.95 -15.24 13.84
C LEU A 113 5.68 -14.80 13.07
N PRO A 114 5.15 -15.65 12.17
CA PRO A 114 3.88 -15.37 11.52
C PRO A 114 2.74 -15.30 12.55
N LEU A 115 1.84 -14.38 12.38
CA LEU A 115 0.64 -14.22 13.20
C LEU A 115 -0.61 -14.23 12.30
N PRO A 116 -1.46 -15.24 12.35
CA PRO A 116 -1.31 -16.54 13.01
C PRO A 116 -0.29 -17.45 12.32
N ALA A 117 0.04 -18.59 12.91
CA ALA A 117 0.84 -19.63 12.26
C ALA A 117 0.23 -20.05 10.92
N VAL A 118 1.02 -20.73 10.08
CA VAL A 118 0.56 -21.21 8.76
C VAL A 118 -0.80 -21.91 8.90
N THR A 119 -1.80 -21.42 8.19
CA THR A 119 -3.15 -21.97 8.17
C THR A 119 -3.47 -22.60 6.83
N VAL A 120 -4.05 -23.79 6.85
CA VAL A 120 -4.56 -24.43 5.61
C VAL A 120 -5.94 -23.89 5.33
N ILE A 121 -6.09 -23.13 4.23
CA ILE A 121 -7.36 -22.52 3.84
C ILE A 121 -8.25 -23.52 3.11
N SER A 122 -7.65 -24.30 2.20
CA SER A 122 -8.35 -25.26 1.35
C SER A 122 -7.46 -26.45 1.04
N LYS A 123 -8.06 -27.62 0.99
CA LYS A 123 -7.36 -28.85 0.62
C LYS A 123 -8.33 -29.81 -0.04
N ASN A 124 -7.94 -30.39 -1.16
CA ASN A 124 -8.64 -31.48 -1.82
C ASN A 124 -7.65 -32.49 -2.40
N GLU A 125 -8.10 -33.45 -3.20
CA GLU A 125 -7.29 -34.56 -3.75
C GLU A 125 -6.08 -34.09 -4.58
N TYR A 126 -6.14 -32.92 -5.23
CA TYR A 126 -5.07 -32.41 -6.11
C TYR A 126 -4.65 -30.99 -5.83
N TYR A 127 -5.22 -30.34 -4.84
CA TYR A 127 -4.94 -28.94 -4.53
C TYR A 127 -4.87 -28.73 -3.02
N ALA A 128 -3.93 -27.89 -2.60
CA ALA A 128 -3.87 -27.40 -1.23
C ALA A 128 -3.45 -25.93 -1.22
N SER A 129 -4.05 -25.17 -0.35
CA SER A 129 -3.76 -23.75 -0.13
C SER A 129 -3.42 -23.51 1.32
N SER A 130 -2.28 -22.87 1.55
CA SER A 130 -1.79 -22.47 2.88
C SER A 130 -1.58 -20.97 2.90
N GLU A 131 -1.90 -20.31 4.01
CA GLU A 131 -1.73 -18.88 4.20
C GLU A 131 -0.93 -18.62 5.49
N PHE A 132 -0.09 -17.61 5.44
CA PHE A 132 0.57 -17.06 6.61
C PHE A 132 0.73 -15.55 6.48
N ARG A 133 0.94 -14.86 7.61
CA ARG A 133 1.11 -13.42 7.68
C ARG A 133 2.22 -13.06 8.64
N PHE A 134 2.93 -11.99 8.35
CA PHE A 134 3.96 -11.45 9.22
C PHE A 134 4.13 -9.95 8.97
N GLU A 135 4.86 -9.30 9.86
CA GLU A 135 5.22 -7.90 9.72
C GLU A 135 6.71 -7.76 9.48
N THR A 136 7.06 -6.85 8.59
CA THR A 136 8.44 -6.44 8.35
C THR A 136 8.51 -4.92 8.39
N ASN A 137 9.29 -4.37 9.34
CA ASN A 137 9.47 -2.92 9.48
C ASN A 137 8.16 -2.11 9.60
N GLY A 138 7.13 -2.68 10.21
CA GLY A 138 5.82 -2.04 10.36
C GLY A 138 4.90 -2.15 9.14
N TYR A 139 5.24 -2.99 8.18
CA TYR A 139 4.45 -3.29 6.98
C TYR A 139 3.93 -4.72 7.03
N CYS A 140 2.65 -4.88 6.72
CA CYS A 140 2.01 -6.20 6.72
C CYS A 140 2.26 -6.94 5.42
N THR A 141 2.54 -8.22 5.54
CA THR A 141 2.61 -9.16 4.43
C THR A 141 1.68 -10.32 4.69
N LYS A 142 0.91 -10.68 3.68
CA LYS A 142 0.07 -11.87 3.62
C LYS A 142 0.52 -12.72 2.44
N ALA A 143 1.01 -13.92 2.70
CA ALA A 143 1.45 -14.83 1.65
C ALA A 143 0.56 -16.08 1.61
N GLN A 144 0.14 -16.46 0.43
CA GLN A 144 -0.65 -17.63 0.14
C GLN A 144 0.14 -18.56 -0.79
N VAL A 145 0.36 -19.79 -0.34
CA VAL A 145 1.05 -20.84 -1.09
C VAL A 145 0.04 -21.87 -1.56
N ASN A 146 -0.12 -21.96 -2.86
CA ASN A 146 -1.06 -22.86 -3.53
C ASN A 146 -0.27 -23.97 -4.22
N LYS A 147 -0.50 -25.21 -3.83
CA LYS A 147 0.11 -26.38 -4.45
C LYS A 147 -0.91 -27.15 -5.27
N CYS A 148 -0.60 -27.34 -6.55
CA CYS A 148 -1.45 -28.02 -7.50
C CYS A 148 -0.74 -29.28 -8.03
N ARG A 149 -1.40 -30.43 -7.92
CA ARG A 149 -0.98 -31.67 -8.56
C ARG A 149 -1.54 -31.74 -9.98
N GLY A 150 -1.05 -30.88 -10.85
CA GLY A 150 -1.52 -30.66 -12.20
C GLY A 150 -1.06 -29.32 -12.74
N LYS A 151 -1.92 -28.62 -13.47
CA LYS A 151 -1.63 -27.33 -14.09
C LYS A 151 -2.47 -26.21 -13.45
N PHE A 152 -1.88 -25.04 -13.25
CA PHE A 152 -2.65 -23.82 -13.00
C PHE A 152 -3.10 -23.21 -14.32
N ASP A 153 -4.40 -23.02 -14.47
CA ASP A 153 -4.99 -22.24 -15.55
C ASP A 153 -5.79 -21.10 -14.93
N LYS A 154 -5.37 -19.86 -15.16
CA LYS A 154 -5.94 -18.65 -14.57
C LYS A 154 -6.15 -18.75 -13.05
N GLY A 155 -5.17 -19.30 -12.32
CA GLY A 155 -5.23 -19.48 -10.88
C GLY A 155 -6.05 -20.68 -10.40
N VAL A 156 -6.68 -21.44 -11.29
CA VAL A 156 -7.45 -22.65 -10.98
C VAL A 156 -6.59 -23.88 -11.23
N CYS A 157 -6.53 -24.78 -10.24
CA CYS A 157 -5.82 -26.05 -10.37
C CYS A 157 -6.65 -27.06 -11.20
N THR A 158 -6.10 -27.52 -12.29
CA THR A 158 -6.67 -28.58 -13.12
C THR A 158 -5.78 -29.80 -13.10
N ARG A 159 -6.38 -30.99 -13.03
CA ARG A 159 -5.66 -32.26 -13.01
C ARG A 159 -4.91 -32.47 -14.34
N GLU A 160 -3.69 -32.95 -14.26
CA GLU A 160 -2.84 -33.32 -15.39
C GLU A 160 -2.34 -34.76 -15.19
N ASP A 161 -2.16 -35.50 -16.28
CA ASP A 161 -1.64 -36.88 -16.26
C ASP A 161 -0.46 -36.98 -17.21
N PRO A 162 0.78 -37.31 -16.79
CA PRO A 162 1.17 -37.63 -15.40
C PRO A 162 1.15 -36.37 -14.49
N PRO A 163 0.80 -36.56 -13.20
CA PRO A 163 0.67 -35.44 -12.28
C PRO A 163 2.03 -34.84 -11.90
N VAL A 164 2.19 -33.55 -12.16
CA VAL A 164 3.34 -32.75 -11.70
C VAL A 164 2.87 -31.80 -10.63
N ILE A 165 3.62 -31.65 -9.54
CA ILE A 165 3.31 -30.67 -8.52
C ILE A 165 3.86 -29.33 -8.97
N ARG A 166 2.98 -28.35 -9.05
CA ARG A 166 3.33 -26.94 -9.30
C ARG A 166 2.91 -26.09 -8.12
N THR A 167 3.72 -25.11 -7.80
CA THR A 167 3.47 -24.17 -6.73
C THR A 167 3.19 -22.80 -7.32
N LEU A 168 2.14 -22.15 -6.81
CA LEU A 168 1.79 -20.76 -7.06
C LEU A 168 1.82 -20.02 -5.74
N VAL A 169 2.74 -19.09 -5.58
CA VAL A 169 2.83 -18.19 -4.43
C VAL A 169 2.20 -16.87 -4.82
N HIS A 170 1.23 -16.42 -4.04
CA HIS A 170 0.63 -15.10 -4.14
C HIS A 170 0.89 -14.34 -2.84
N ALA A 171 1.61 -13.25 -2.92
CA ALA A 171 1.96 -12.44 -1.76
C ALA A 171 1.40 -11.02 -1.89
N ASP A 172 0.63 -10.60 -0.89
CA ASP A 172 0.07 -9.27 -0.74
C ASP A 172 0.87 -8.50 0.30
N GLY A 173 1.40 -7.36 -0.09
CA GLY A 173 2.08 -6.43 0.81
C GLY A 173 1.26 -5.17 1.02
N TYR A 174 1.29 -4.64 2.23
CA TYR A 174 0.53 -3.47 2.64
C TYR A 174 1.46 -2.43 3.27
N ASN A 175 1.16 -1.15 3.05
CA ASN A 175 1.89 -0.03 3.65
C ASN A 175 1.50 0.26 5.10
N VAL A 176 0.81 -0.63 5.76
CA VAL A 176 0.34 -0.53 7.15
C VAL A 176 0.60 -1.84 7.90
N GLN A 177 0.52 -1.80 9.23
CA GLN A 177 0.71 -2.96 10.10
C GLN A 177 -0.42 -3.98 9.95
N CYS A 178 -0.16 -5.25 10.25
CA CYS A 178 -1.15 -6.31 10.14
C CYS A 178 -2.33 -6.14 11.09
N ASP A 179 -2.09 -5.62 12.26
CA ASP A 179 -3.15 -5.32 13.25
C ASP A 179 -4.12 -4.24 12.78
N ALA A 180 -3.72 -3.36 11.87
CA ALA A 180 -4.61 -2.37 11.26
C ALA A 180 -5.56 -2.98 10.22
N LEU A 181 -5.19 -4.12 9.62
CA LEU A 181 -5.92 -4.76 8.52
C LEU A 181 -6.74 -5.98 8.96
N PHE A 182 -6.19 -6.76 9.88
CA PHE A 182 -6.74 -8.05 10.25
C PHE A 182 -7.02 -8.12 11.75
N ASN A 183 -8.02 -8.91 12.12
CA ASN A 183 -8.27 -9.32 13.49
C ASN A 183 -7.27 -10.41 13.92
N VAL A 184 -7.23 -10.73 15.20
CA VAL A 184 -6.38 -11.78 15.76
C VAL A 184 -6.69 -13.15 15.15
N ASP A 185 -7.96 -13.40 14.81
CA ASP A 185 -8.42 -14.62 14.14
C ASP A 185 -8.10 -14.67 12.64
N GLY A 186 -7.53 -13.59 12.11
CA GLY A 186 -7.15 -13.51 10.72
C GLY A 186 -8.19 -12.98 9.76
N THR A 187 -9.38 -12.68 10.22
CA THR A 187 -10.42 -12.07 9.39
C THR A 187 -10.09 -10.61 9.07
N PRO A 188 -10.40 -10.12 7.87
CA PRO A 188 -10.24 -8.72 7.53
C PRO A 188 -11.10 -7.84 8.44
N LYS A 189 -10.56 -6.70 8.86
CA LYS A 189 -11.32 -5.68 9.58
C LYS A 189 -12.25 -4.92 8.63
N SER A 190 -13.44 -4.59 9.10
CA SER A 190 -14.42 -3.80 8.33
C SER A 190 -14.05 -2.32 8.17
N ASN A 191 -13.24 -1.78 9.10
CA ASN A 191 -12.80 -0.38 9.12
C ASN A 191 -11.31 -0.27 8.84
N VAL A 192 -10.89 -0.59 7.61
CA VAL A 192 -9.51 -0.38 7.17
C VAL A 192 -9.30 1.09 6.81
N ASP A 193 -8.13 1.65 7.17
CA ASP A 193 -7.76 3.01 6.79
C ASP A 193 -7.82 3.15 5.25
N GLN A 194 -8.48 4.20 4.77
CA GLN A 194 -8.59 4.52 3.34
C GLN A 194 -7.22 4.78 2.66
N ARG A 195 -6.15 4.95 3.45
CA ARG A 195 -4.78 5.11 2.98
C ARG A 195 -4.00 3.80 2.88
N ALA A 196 -4.61 2.69 3.30
CA ALA A 196 -3.98 1.38 3.15
C ALA A 196 -3.86 1.04 1.66
N LEU A 197 -2.64 0.89 1.19
CA LEU A 197 -2.31 0.49 -0.17
C LEU A 197 -1.86 -0.96 -0.16
N GLN A 198 -2.35 -1.72 -1.12
CA GLN A 198 -1.96 -3.11 -1.36
C GLN A 198 -1.19 -3.21 -2.67
N ARG A 199 -0.14 -4.03 -2.66
CA ARG A 199 0.57 -4.51 -3.86
C ARG A 199 0.71 -6.01 -3.76
N SER A 200 0.65 -6.68 -4.91
CA SER A 200 0.74 -8.14 -4.96
C SER A 200 1.87 -8.57 -5.88
N VAL A 201 2.54 -9.64 -5.47
CA VAL A 201 3.57 -10.34 -6.25
C VAL A 201 3.12 -11.78 -6.40
N GLU A 202 3.27 -12.34 -7.59
CA GLU A 202 2.92 -13.72 -7.90
C GLU A 202 4.13 -14.45 -8.48
N LEU A 203 4.44 -15.63 -7.94
CA LEU A 203 5.49 -16.53 -8.39
C LEU A 203 4.89 -17.89 -8.70
N GLN A 204 5.25 -18.46 -9.86
CA GLN A 204 4.85 -19.81 -10.25
C GLN A 204 6.07 -20.63 -10.65
N TYR A 205 6.19 -21.86 -10.13
CA TYR A 205 7.26 -22.81 -10.44
C TYR A 205 6.81 -24.26 -10.29
#